data_a14d0fb1f7a6a955b73dec17ac9a1bb0
#
_entry.id   a14d0fb1f7a6a955b73dec17ac9a1bb0
#
_cell.length_a   1.000
_cell.length_b   1.000
_cell.length_c   1.000
_cell.angle_alpha   90.00
_cell.angle_beta   90.00
_cell.angle_gamma   90.00
#
_symmetry.space_group_name_H-M   'P 1'
#
loop_
_entity.id
_entity.type
_entity.pdbx_description
1 polymer ?
#
loop_
_entity_poly.entity_id
_entity_poly.type
_entity_poly.pdbx_seq_one_letter_code
_entity_poly.pdbx_strand_id
1 'polypeptide(L)'
;MRKRVVWGVWSVLTMLATPAVAADGPVQIASTIPYLNEQVGSANVRQCDWNARLSAMIIERSRGGVVAAAQEDLSSLPGTTLTIKITRAHTAGGGSVSGPKWGRIRMELREDGVVTGNHSVRRVSNRPFTLSACGPLDKIADALADDVIAWLRKPAIDPNFAWDADLETAESAAD
;
A
#
# COMPACT_ATOMS: atom_id res chain seq x y z
N MET A 1 47.17 -20.35 -62.72
CA MET A 1 46.06 -19.52 -62.12
C MET A 1 45.48 -20.26 -60.96
N ARG A 2 45.80 -19.85 -59.69
CA ARG A 2 45.29 -20.49 -58.48
C ARG A 2 44.19 -19.58 -57.86
N LYS A 3 42.93 -20.05 -57.85
CA LYS A 3 41.81 -19.36 -57.21
C LYS A 3 41.84 -19.64 -55.68
N ARG A 4 41.95 -18.59 -54.86
CA ARG A 4 41.82 -18.66 -53.38
C ARG A 4 40.35 -18.50 -53.05
N VAL A 5 39.76 -19.50 -52.41
CA VAL A 5 38.42 -19.44 -51.82
C VAL A 5 38.58 -18.91 -50.40
N VAL A 6 37.99 -17.76 -50.14
CA VAL A 6 37.92 -17.14 -48.79
C VAL A 6 36.64 -17.64 -48.12
N TRP A 7 36.77 -18.42 -47.07
CA TRP A 7 35.62 -18.84 -46.21
C TRP A 7 35.37 -17.76 -45.19
N GLY A 8 34.24 -17.08 -45.29
CA GLY A 8 33.74 -16.15 -44.26
C GLY A 8 33.11 -16.91 -43.13
N VAL A 9 33.69 -16.77 -41.94
CA VAL A 9 33.12 -17.30 -40.70
C VAL A 9 32.07 -16.30 -40.20
N TRP A 10 30.79 -16.68 -40.30
CA TRP A 10 29.69 -15.93 -39.70
C TRP A 10 29.54 -16.35 -38.24
N SER A 11 29.98 -15.47 -37.31
CA SER A 11 29.74 -15.63 -35.87
C SER A 11 28.28 -15.30 -35.58
N VAL A 12 27.46 -16.30 -35.27
CA VAL A 12 26.11 -16.13 -34.77
C VAL A 12 26.18 -15.78 -33.28
N LEU A 13 25.91 -14.55 -32.95
CA LEU A 13 25.81 -14.07 -31.57
C LEU A 13 24.44 -14.51 -31.01
N THR A 14 24.40 -15.61 -30.29
CA THR A 14 23.20 -16.11 -29.61
C THR A 14 22.97 -15.24 -28.36
N MET A 15 22.03 -14.31 -28.44
CA MET A 15 21.52 -13.60 -27.23
C MET A 15 20.75 -14.60 -26.39
N LEU A 16 21.33 -14.99 -25.27
CA LEU A 16 20.64 -15.70 -24.21
C LEU A 16 19.65 -14.73 -23.55
N ALA A 17 18.38 -14.81 -23.94
CA ALA A 17 17.29 -14.18 -23.19
C ALA A 17 17.19 -14.90 -21.84
N THR A 18 17.60 -14.26 -20.75
CA THR A 18 17.32 -14.72 -19.41
C THR A 18 15.82 -14.66 -19.19
N PRO A 19 15.15 -15.76 -18.82
CA PRO A 19 13.75 -15.68 -18.44
C PRO A 19 13.64 -14.75 -17.24
N ALA A 20 12.78 -13.74 -17.32
CA ALA A 20 12.36 -12.97 -16.17
C ALA A 20 11.66 -13.96 -15.21
N VAL A 21 12.31 -14.26 -14.10
CA VAL A 21 11.72 -15.04 -13.01
C VAL A 21 10.63 -14.14 -12.47
N ALA A 22 9.36 -14.50 -12.70
CA ALA A 22 8.23 -13.90 -12.03
C ALA A 22 8.49 -14.01 -10.51
N ALA A 23 8.33 -12.90 -9.79
CA ALA A 23 8.50 -12.88 -8.34
C ALA A 23 7.34 -13.65 -7.69
N ASP A 24 7.46 -14.98 -7.62
CA ASP A 24 6.44 -15.92 -7.10
C ASP A 24 6.39 -15.94 -5.55
N GLY A 25 6.85 -14.89 -4.88
CA GLY A 25 6.85 -14.78 -3.43
C GLY A 25 5.61 -14.04 -2.90
N PRO A 26 5.30 -14.18 -1.59
CA PRO A 26 4.25 -13.41 -0.96
C PRO A 26 4.57 -11.91 -0.98
N VAL A 27 3.53 -11.08 -1.06
CA VAL A 27 3.65 -9.62 -0.97
C VAL A 27 4.09 -9.23 0.44
N GLN A 28 5.13 -8.43 0.56
CA GLN A 28 5.65 -7.97 1.85
C GLN A 28 5.05 -6.61 2.23
N ILE A 29 4.55 -6.47 3.45
CA ILE A 29 4.03 -5.21 4.00
C ILE A 29 4.67 -4.88 5.35
N ALA A 30 4.64 -3.62 5.77
CA ALA A 30 5.07 -3.23 7.11
C ALA A 30 4.17 -3.88 8.19
N SER A 31 4.76 -4.34 9.28
CA SER A 31 4.04 -4.92 10.43
C SER A 31 3.08 -3.90 11.08
N THR A 32 3.42 -2.62 10.99
CA THR A 32 2.59 -1.50 11.42
C THR A 32 2.52 -0.48 10.28
N ILE A 33 1.31 -0.18 9.81
CA ILE A 33 1.13 0.77 8.71
C ILE A 33 1.42 2.18 9.22
N PRO A 34 2.42 2.89 8.64
CA PRO A 34 2.79 4.21 9.09
C PRO A 34 1.76 5.27 8.69
N TYR A 35 1.68 6.33 9.49
CA TYR A 35 1.05 7.57 9.06
C TYR A 35 1.96 8.30 8.07
N LEU A 36 1.36 9.01 7.11
CA LEU A 36 2.12 9.75 6.09
C LEU A 36 3.10 10.75 6.72
N ASN A 37 2.63 11.44 7.77
CA ASN A 37 3.43 12.38 8.57
C ASN A 37 2.83 12.53 9.98
N GLU A 38 3.45 13.36 10.80
CA GLU A 38 3.02 13.58 12.19
C GLU A 38 1.69 14.34 12.32
N GLN A 39 1.27 15.05 11.29
CA GLN A 39 0.03 15.84 11.28
C GLN A 39 -1.20 14.96 10.99
N VAL A 40 -0.98 13.76 10.43
CA VAL A 40 -2.07 12.82 10.13
C VAL A 40 -2.58 12.17 11.40
N GLY A 41 -3.84 12.38 11.69
CA GLY A 41 -4.54 11.82 12.86
C GLY A 41 -4.27 12.59 14.16
N SER A 42 -5.34 12.89 14.86
CA SER A 42 -5.27 13.48 16.21
C SER A 42 -4.65 12.50 17.21
N ALA A 43 -4.28 13.00 18.41
CA ALA A 43 -3.77 12.16 19.49
C ALA A 43 -4.72 10.98 19.80
N ASN A 44 -6.03 11.22 19.80
CA ASN A 44 -7.05 10.18 20.04
C ASN A 44 -7.05 9.09 18.95
N VAL A 45 -6.74 9.42 17.69
CA VAL A 45 -6.59 8.46 16.60
C VAL A 45 -5.34 7.61 16.80
N ARG A 46 -4.25 8.25 17.20
CA ARG A 46 -2.94 7.59 17.38
C ARG A 46 -2.85 6.69 18.60
N GLN A 47 -3.69 6.94 19.62
CA GLN A 47 -3.81 6.06 20.78
C GLN A 47 -4.50 4.72 20.46
N CYS A 48 -5.16 4.63 19.31
CA CYS A 48 -5.79 3.40 18.87
C CYS A 48 -4.82 2.65 17.96
N ASP A 49 -4.44 1.44 18.29
CA ASP A 49 -3.52 0.61 17.51
C ASP A 49 -4.15 0.08 16.21
N TRP A 50 -5.08 0.84 15.62
CA TRP A 50 -5.81 0.43 14.44
C TRP A 50 -4.93 0.26 13.20
N ASN A 51 -3.80 0.97 13.14
CA ASN A 51 -2.81 0.87 12.09
C ASN A 51 -2.04 -0.46 12.13
N ALA A 52 -1.68 -0.96 13.30
CA ALA A 52 -1.12 -2.30 13.46
C ALA A 52 -2.18 -3.39 13.18
N ARG A 53 -3.42 -3.17 13.65
CA ARG A 53 -4.54 -4.08 13.36
C ARG A 53 -4.86 -4.16 11.89
N LEU A 54 -4.81 -3.05 11.16
CA LEU A 54 -5.01 -3.03 9.70
C LEU A 54 -3.99 -3.95 9.01
N SER A 55 -2.71 -3.84 9.36
CA SER A 55 -1.67 -4.73 8.82
C SER A 55 -1.95 -6.20 9.14
N ALA A 56 -2.26 -6.50 10.40
CA ALA A 56 -2.57 -7.87 10.83
C ALA A 56 -3.77 -8.46 10.08
N MET A 57 -4.84 -7.68 9.88
CA MET A 57 -6.04 -8.12 9.13
C MET A 57 -5.74 -8.39 7.66
N ILE A 58 -4.90 -7.56 7.02
CA ILE A 58 -4.47 -7.79 5.63
C ILE A 58 -3.72 -9.11 5.53
N ILE A 59 -2.75 -9.34 6.43
CA ILE A 59 -1.95 -10.56 6.45
C ILE A 59 -2.84 -11.80 6.65
N GLU A 60 -3.71 -11.78 7.65
CA GLU A 60 -4.63 -12.87 7.97
C GLU A 60 -5.55 -13.21 6.79
N ARG A 61 -6.19 -12.19 6.19
CA ARG A 61 -7.15 -12.38 5.09
C ARG A 61 -6.53 -12.78 3.77
N SER A 62 -5.26 -12.49 3.59
CA SER A 62 -4.51 -12.88 2.38
C SER A 62 -4.27 -14.38 2.30
N ARG A 63 -4.44 -15.13 3.41
CA ARG A 63 -4.19 -16.57 3.48
C ARG A 63 -2.81 -16.98 2.98
N GLY A 64 -1.80 -16.21 3.36
CA GLY A 64 -0.41 -16.44 2.97
C GLY A 64 0.05 -15.67 1.72
N GLY A 65 -0.84 -14.96 1.03
CA GLY A 65 -0.47 -14.10 -0.10
C GLY A 65 0.23 -12.81 0.32
N VAL A 66 0.09 -12.38 1.58
CA VAL A 66 0.77 -11.22 2.16
C VAL A 66 1.45 -11.62 3.46
N VAL A 67 2.65 -11.13 3.70
CA VAL A 67 3.42 -11.39 4.92
C VAL A 67 3.98 -10.09 5.51
N ALA A 68 4.27 -10.10 6.80
CA ALA A 68 4.98 -9.00 7.41
C ALA A 68 6.44 -8.99 6.94
N ALA A 69 6.94 -7.83 6.53
CA ALA A 69 8.34 -7.64 6.20
C ALA A 69 9.19 -7.69 7.47
N ALA A 70 10.45 -8.13 7.32
CA ALA A 70 11.41 -8.17 8.41
C ALA A 70 11.87 -6.76 8.86
N GLN A 71 11.66 -5.76 8.01
CA GLN A 71 12.05 -4.36 8.24
C GLN A 71 10.94 -3.40 7.82
N GLU A 72 10.95 -2.19 8.39
CA GLU A 72 9.91 -1.18 8.11
C GLU A 72 10.11 -0.50 6.75
N ASP A 73 11.36 -0.31 6.32
CA ASP A 73 11.66 0.25 5.00
C ASP A 73 11.56 -0.82 3.93
N LEU A 74 10.47 -0.79 3.18
CA LEU A 74 10.20 -1.72 2.10
C LEU A 74 10.91 -1.36 0.79
N SER A 75 11.47 -0.16 0.67
CA SER A 75 12.03 0.34 -0.60
C SER A 75 13.26 -0.42 -1.07
N SER A 76 13.98 -1.02 -0.15
CA SER A 76 15.22 -1.78 -0.39
C SER A 76 15.01 -3.31 -0.45
N LEU A 77 13.78 -3.78 -0.23
CA LEU A 77 13.48 -5.21 -0.24
C LEU A 77 13.33 -5.74 -1.67
N PRO A 78 13.92 -6.92 -1.96
CA PRO A 78 13.69 -7.60 -3.22
C PRO A 78 12.30 -8.26 -3.24
N GLY A 79 11.82 -8.56 -4.44
CA GLY A 79 10.52 -9.20 -4.66
C GLY A 79 9.35 -8.22 -4.63
N THR A 80 8.19 -8.71 -4.26
CA THR A 80 6.95 -7.91 -4.28
C THR A 80 6.73 -7.24 -2.92
N THR A 81 6.64 -5.91 -2.92
CA THR A 81 6.39 -5.09 -1.72
C THR A 81 5.16 -4.21 -1.91
N LEU A 82 4.35 -4.07 -0.86
CA LEU A 82 3.21 -3.18 -0.83
C LEU A 82 3.42 -2.13 0.27
N THR A 83 3.76 -0.93 -0.14
CA THR A 83 3.82 0.22 0.76
C THR A 83 2.42 0.76 0.98
N ILE A 84 1.97 0.81 2.22
CA ILE A 84 0.69 1.42 2.62
C ILE A 84 1.00 2.54 3.59
N LYS A 85 0.32 3.70 3.43
CA LYS A 85 0.38 4.81 4.40
C LYS A 85 -1.02 5.30 4.72
N ILE A 86 -1.26 5.62 5.99
CA ILE A 86 -2.47 6.32 6.41
C ILE A 86 -2.25 7.79 6.08
N THR A 87 -3.02 8.31 5.12
CA THR A 87 -2.88 9.70 4.66
C THR A 87 -3.83 10.63 5.36
N ARG A 88 -4.97 10.11 5.85
CA ARG A 88 -5.91 10.86 6.71
C ARG A 88 -6.66 9.91 7.64
N ALA A 89 -6.92 10.36 8.85
CA ALA A 89 -7.79 9.70 9.78
C ALA A 89 -8.48 10.73 10.69
N HIS A 90 -9.79 10.56 10.86
CA HIS A 90 -10.60 11.45 11.68
C HIS A 90 -11.51 10.66 12.59
N THR A 91 -11.44 10.97 13.88
CA THR A 91 -12.46 10.62 14.85
C THR A 91 -12.86 11.89 15.56
N ALA A 92 -14.14 12.24 15.55
CA ALA A 92 -14.61 13.31 16.41
C ALA A 92 -14.35 12.91 17.87
N GLY A 93 -13.85 13.86 18.66
CA GLY A 93 -13.48 13.62 20.07
C GLY A 93 -14.64 13.08 20.88
N GLY A 94 -14.34 12.10 21.70
CA GLY A 94 -15.02 11.42 22.78
C GLY A 94 -16.40 11.80 23.28
N GLY A 95 -17.39 12.00 22.44
CA GLY A 95 -18.79 12.23 22.84
C GLY A 95 -19.73 11.26 22.12
N SER A 96 -20.85 10.95 22.76
CA SER A 96 -21.88 10.04 22.23
C SER A 96 -22.55 10.53 20.95
N VAL A 97 -22.36 11.80 20.58
CA VAL A 97 -22.88 12.44 19.36
C VAL A 97 -21.71 13.02 18.58
N SER A 98 -20.84 12.15 18.12
CA SER A 98 -19.71 12.56 17.32
C SER A 98 -19.97 12.30 15.83
N GLY A 99 -19.64 13.26 14.97
CA GLY A 99 -19.81 13.18 13.51
C GLY A 99 -19.17 11.96 12.85
N PRO A 100 -19.17 11.87 11.52
CA PRO A 100 -18.67 10.72 10.80
C PRO A 100 -17.18 10.50 11.12
N LYS A 101 -16.80 9.25 11.35
CA LYS A 101 -15.42 8.82 11.53
C LYS A 101 -14.96 8.22 10.22
N TRP A 102 -13.74 8.50 9.81
CA TRP A 102 -13.24 8.03 8.54
C TRP A 102 -11.72 7.86 8.56
N GLY A 103 -11.25 6.98 7.70
CA GLY A 103 -9.84 6.77 7.42
C GLY A 103 -9.60 6.66 5.93
N ARG A 104 -8.45 7.17 5.48
CA ARG A 104 -7.95 7.02 4.13
C ARG A 104 -6.55 6.45 4.17
N ILE A 105 -6.33 5.47 3.32
CA ILE A 105 -5.01 4.94 3.04
C ILE A 105 -4.66 5.17 1.58
N ARG A 106 -3.37 5.27 1.31
CA ARG A 106 -2.78 5.16 -0.02
C ARG A 106 -1.81 4.01 -0.03
N MET A 107 -1.69 3.35 -1.17
CA MET A 107 -0.87 2.17 -1.32
C MET A 107 -0.21 2.13 -2.69
N GLU A 108 1.00 1.56 -2.71
CA GLU A 108 1.82 1.40 -3.90
C GLU A 108 2.44 0.00 -3.89
N LEU A 109 2.17 -0.77 -4.94
CA LEU A 109 2.73 -2.09 -5.17
C LEU A 109 3.97 -1.95 -6.05
N ARG A 110 5.05 -2.60 -5.62
CA ARG A 110 6.30 -2.67 -6.38
C ARG A 110 6.71 -4.13 -6.55
N GLU A 111 7.20 -4.45 -7.73
CA GLU A 111 7.86 -5.71 -8.04
C GLU A 111 9.31 -5.40 -8.39
N ASP A 112 10.25 -5.91 -7.59
CA ASP A 112 11.68 -5.63 -7.74
C ASP A 112 12.02 -4.13 -7.91
N GLY A 113 11.34 -3.30 -7.10
CA GLY A 113 11.52 -1.84 -7.10
C GLY A 113 10.74 -1.08 -8.16
N VAL A 114 10.09 -1.76 -9.12
CA VAL A 114 9.27 -1.14 -10.16
C VAL A 114 7.82 -1.03 -9.68
N VAL A 115 7.21 0.16 -9.80
CA VAL A 115 5.80 0.37 -9.45
C VAL A 115 4.91 -0.35 -10.47
N THR A 116 4.12 -1.32 -10.00
CA THR A 116 3.18 -2.11 -10.81
C THR A 116 1.72 -1.78 -10.49
N GLY A 117 1.46 -1.08 -9.39
CA GLY A 117 0.12 -0.62 -9.03
C GLY A 117 0.15 0.45 -7.95
N ASN A 118 -0.87 1.28 -7.92
CA ASN A 118 -1.10 2.23 -6.84
C ASN A 118 -2.60 2.51 -6.69
N HIS A 119 -3.02 2.87 -5.48
CA HIS A 119 -4.44 3.10 -5.21
C HIS A 119 -4.64 3.95 -3.95
N SER A 120 -5.77 4.67 -3.91
CA SER A 120 -6.23 5.40 -2.75
C SER A 120 -7.64 4.95 -2.38
N VAL A 121 -7.86 4.63 -1.11
CA VAL A 121 -9.17 4.21 -0.62
C VAL A 121 -9.53 4.90 0.68
N ARG A 122 -10.81 5.28 0.82
CA ARG A 122 -11.39 5.91 2.00
C ARG A 122 -12.58 5.11 2.49
N ARG A 123 -12.64 4.89 3.80
CA ARG A 123 -13.78 4.29 4.47
C ARG A 123 -14.33 5.20 5.57
N VAL A 124 -15.65 5.18 5.72
CA VAL A 124 -16.41 6.00 6.68
C VAL A 124 -17.22 5.07 7.57
N SER A 125 -17.23 5.37 8.86
CA SER A 125 -18.12 4.74 9.82
C SER A 125 -19.13 5.76 10.34
N ASN A 126 -20.41 5.51 10.07
CA ASN A 126 -21.53 6.38 10.47
C ASN A 126 -22.22 5.91 11.75
N ARG A 127 -21.55 5.11 12.61
CA ARG A 127 -22.16 4.67 13.88
C ARG A 127 -22.35 5.86 14.81
N PRO A 128 -23.62 6.20 15.17
CA PRO A 128 -23.92 7.42 15.94
C PRO A 128 -23.49 7.33 17.42
N PHE A 129 -23.43 6.12 17.98
CA PHE A 129 -23.13 5.91 19.40
C PHE A 129 -21.93 4.97 19.54
N THR A 130 -20.79 5.50 19.96
CA THR A 130 -19.61 4.70 20.31
C THR A 130 -19.03 5.20 21.60
N LEU A 131 -18.89 4.30 22.57
CA LEU A 131 -18.29 4.58 23.88
C LEU A 131 -16.76 4.77 23.77
N SER A 132 -16.17 4.46 22.62
CA SER A 132 -14.72 4.51 22.38
C SER A 132 -14.42 5.09 20.99
N ALA A 133 -13.39 5.92 20.89
CA ALA A 133 -12.88 6.40 19.61
C ALA A 133 -12.29 5.26 18.75
N CYS A 134 -11.76 4.21 19.37
CA CYS A 134 -11.05 3.11 18.69
C CYS A 134 -12.00 2.14 17.97
N GLY A 135 -13.17 1.84 18.53
CA GLY A 135 -14.11 0.90 17.92
C GLY A 135 -14.52 1.24 16.47
N PRO A 136 -14.84 2.49 16.15
CA PRO A 136 -15.07 2.90 14.76
C PRO A 136 -13.84 2.77 13.85
N LEU A 137 -12.64 3.06 14.37
CA LEU A 137 -11.40 2.89 13.62
C LEU A 137 -11.11 1.42 13.31
N ASP A 138 -11.42 0.51 14.26
CA ASP A 138 -11.31 -0.93 14.01
C ASP A 138 -12.24 -1.38 12.89
N LYS A 139 -13.46 -0.84 12.81
CA LYS A 139 -14.39 -1.13 11.71
C LYS A 139 -13.93 -0.54 10.36
N ILE A 140 -13.27 0.60 10.41
CA ILE A 140 -12.65 1.22 9.23
C ILE A 140 -11.47 0.36 8.78
N ALA A 141 -10.60 -0.08 9.69
CA ALA A 141 -9.49 -0.98 9.39
C ALA A 141 -9.97 -2.29 8.75
N ASP A 142 -11.05 -2.87 9.32
CA ASP A 142 -11.71 -4.06 8.80
C ASP A 142 -12.12 -3.91 7.33
N ALA A 143 -12.82 -2.83 6.99
CA ALA A 143 -13.24 -2.54 5.63
C ALA A 143 -12.09 -2.19 4.69
N LEU A 144 -11.06 -1.46 5.18
CA LEU A 144 -9.87 -1.14 4.41
C LEU A 144 -9.05 -2.39 4.09
N ALA A 145 -8.95 -3.35 5.02
CA ALA A 145 -8.26 -4.61 4.76
C ALA A 145 -8.91 -5.40 3.62
N ASP A 146 -10.27 -5.45 3.59
CA ASP A 146 -10.98 -6.08 2.48
C ASP A 146 -10.71 -5.38 1.13
N ASP A 147 -10.66 -4.05 1.13
CA ASP A 147 -10.34 -3.27 -0.06
C ASP A 147 -8.93 -3.56 -0.58
N VAL A 148 -7.94 -3.62 0.31
CA VAL A 148 -6.55 -3.95 -0.06
C VAL A 148 -6.48 -5.33 -0.69
N ILE A 149 -7.11 -6.33 -0.07
CA ILE A 149 -7.14 -7.70 -0.60
C ILE A 149 -7.88 -7.78 -1.94
N ALA A 150 -8.98 -7.05 -2.10
CA ALA A 150 -9.71 -6.99 -3.36
C ALA A 150 -8.87 -6.36 -4.47
N TRP A 151 -8.17 -5.26 -4.16
CA TRP A 151 -7.33 -4.56 -5.12
C TRP A 151 -6.08 -5.37 -5.51
N LEU A 152 -5.44 -6.09 -4.58
CA LEU A 152 -4.28 -6.95 -4.86
C LEU A 152 -4.58 -8.07 -5.87
N ARG A 153 -5.84 -8.46 -6.05
CA ARG A 153 -6.23 -9.45 -7.08
C ARG A 153 -6.13 -8.89 -8.50
N LYS A 154 -6.23 -7.58 -8.65
CA LYS A 154 -6.15 -6.89 -9.94
C LYS A 154 -5.60 -5.48 -9.72
N PRO A 155 -4.31 -5.34 -9.44
CA PRO A 155 -3.70 -4.03 -9.23
C PRO A 155 -3.77 -3.21 -10.52
N ALA A 156 -3.90 -1.90 -10.37
CA ALA A 156 -3.90 -0.94 -11.46
C ALA A 156 -3.10 0.29 -11.06
N ILE A 157 -2.55 1.00 -12.05
CA ILE A 157 -1.87 2.27 -11.86
C ILE A 157 -2.89 3.40 -12.05
N ASP A 158 -3.04 4.25 -11.03
CA ASP A 158 -3.71 5.53 -11.14
C ASP A 158 -2.68 6.60 -11.54
N PRO A 159 -2.78 7.21 -12.72
CA PRO A 159 -1.82 8.22 -13.18
C PRO A 159 -1.86 9.51 -12.33
N ASN A 160 -2.92 9.73 -11.57
CA ASN A 160 -3.08 10.91 -10.69
C ASN A 160 -2.69 10.60 -9.23
N PHE A 161 -2.08 9.45 -8.98
CA PHE A 161 -1.65 9.08 -7.64
C PHE A 161 -0.51 9.98 -7.17
N ALA A 162 -0.70 10.60 -6.00
CA ALA A 162 0.36 11.25 -5.25
C ALA A 162 0.18 10.94 -3.78
N TRP A 163 1.28 10.73 -3.04
CA TRP A 163 1.22 10.40 -1.62
C TRP A 163 0.60 11.51 -0.78
N ASP A 164 0.81 12.75 -1.16
CA ASP A 164 0.48 14.00 -0.46
C ASP A 164 -0.72 14.76 -1.03
N ALA A 165 -1.35 14.28 -2.09
CA ALA A 165 -2.47 14.96 -2.75
C ALA A 165 -3.63 15.39 -1.82
N ASP A 166 -3.70 14.82 -0.61
CA ASP A 166 -4.70 15.20 0.40
C ASP A 166 -4.25 16.35 1.31
N LEU A 167 -2.96 16.68 1.33
CA LEU A 167 -2.41 17.72 2.20
C LEU A 167 -2.72 19.09 1.60
N GLU A 168 -2.59 19.24 0.28
CA GLU A 168 -2.86 20.49 -0.44
C GLU A 168 -4.33 20.94 -0.34
N THR A 169 -5.28 19.98 -0.38
CA THR A 169 -6.72 20.30 -0.27
C THR A 169 -7.15 20.75 1.13
N ALA A 170 -6.38 20.43 2.18
CA ALA A 170 -6.69 20.85 3.54
C ALA A 170 -6.25 22.30 3.80
N GLU A 171 -5.18 22.74 3.20
CA GLU A 171 -4.64 24.12 3.33
C GLU A 171 -5.52 25.12 2.57
N SER A 172 -6.00 24.73 1.38
CA SER A 172 -6.92 25.57 0.57
C SER A 172 -8.33 25.69 1.16
N ALA A 173 -8.74 24.87 2.12
CA ALA A 173 -10.05 24.93 2.77
C ALA A 173 -10.01 25.70 4.11
N ALA A 174 -8.84 26.16 4.55
CA ALA A 174 -8.63 26.91 5.79
C ALA A 174 -8.49 28.42 5.59
N ASP A 175 -8.43 28.89 4.33
CA ASP A 175 -8.52 30.31 3.90
C ASP A 175 -9.95 30.65 3.52
#